data_0f64a9506cb2d5934dd83b429607d445
#
_entry.id   0f64a9506cb2d5934dd83b429607d445
#
_cell.length_a   1.000
_cell.length_b   1.000
_cell.length_c   1.000
_cell.angle_alpha   90.00
_cell.angle_beta   90.00
_cell.angle_gamma   90.00
#
_symmetry.space_group_name_H-M   'P 1'
#
loop_
_entity.id
_entity.type
_entity.pdbx_description
1 polymer ?
#
loop_
_entity_poly.entity_id
_entity_poly.type
_entity_poly.pdbx_seq_one_letter_code
_entity_poly.pdbx_strand_id
1 'polypeptide(L)'
;MNQTEHTMKVLFSLIQSEICGKELDEKNLDDLSNETMEQLYKITKSHDIAHLVASALNKQKLLIKDEISQKYQKQWMMAVYRYEKINYELKRVSDILENHGIAFLPLKGSVLRKYYPEPW
;
A
#
# COMPACT_ATOMS: atom_id res chain seq x y z
N MET A 1 -14.03 -23.94 7.24
CA MET A 1 -12.93 -23.04 6.79
C MET A 1 -12.10 -22.65 7.99
N ASN A 2 -10.80 -22.85 7.95
CA ASN A 2 -9.96 -22.47 9.07
C ASN A 2 -9.61 -20.96 9.01
N GLN A 3 -9.02 -20.46 10.10
CA GLN A 3 -8.69 -19.04 10.22
C GLN A 3 -7.73 -18.56 9.13
N THR A 4 -6.74 -19.38 8.79
CA THR A 4 -5.75 -19.04 7.77
C THR A 4 -6.38 -18.92 6.38
N GLU A 5 -7.27 -19.85 6.01
CA GLU A 5 -7.99 -19.79 4.73
C GLU A 5 -8.86 -18.54 4.64
N HIS A 6 -9.54 -18.20 5.72
CA HIS A 6 -10.36 -17.01 5.78
C HIS A 6 -9.53 -15.75 5.59
N THR A 7 -8.40 -15.66 6.31
CA THR A 7 -7.46 -14.53 6.19
C THR A 7 -6.92 -14.39 4.77
N MET A 8 -6.57 -15.50 4.13
CA MET A 8 -6.07 -15.46 2.75
C MET A 8 -7.14 -15.01 1.75
N LYS A 9 -8.38 -15.41 1.94
CA LYS A 9 -9.49 -14.92 1.10
C LYS A 9 -9.71 -13.43 1.24
N VAL A 10 -9.66 -12.92 2.47
CA VAL A 10 -9.75 -11.49 2.75
C VAL A 10 -8.59 -10.75 2.07
N LEU A 11 -7.37 -11.27 2.21
CA LEU A 11 -6.18 -10.68 1.60
C LEU A 11 -6.32 -10.56 0.09
N PHE A 12 -6.68 -11.63 -0.60
CA PHE A 12 -6.82 -11.62 -2.05
C PHE A 12 -7.94 -10.68 -2.52
N SER A 13 -9.06 -10.62 -1.77
CA SER A 13 -10.16 -9.69 -2.09
C SER A 13 -9.70 -8.24 -1.99
N LEU A 14 -8.93 -7.90 -0.96
CA LEU A 14 -8.41 -6.55 -0.77
C LEU A 14 -7.40 -6.17 -1.85
N ILE A 15 -6.51 -7.07 -2.20
CA ILE A 15 -5.53 -6.85 -3.27
C ILE A 15 -6.23 -6.67 -4.63
N GLN A 16 -7.20 -7.49 -4.95
CA GLN A 16 -7.95 -7.37 -6.19
C GLN A 16 -8.70 -6.04 -6.26
N SER A 17 -9.28 -5.60 -5.16
CA SER A 17 -9.95 -4.31 -5.09
C SER A 17 -8.98 -3.16 -5.34
N GLU A 18 -7.81 -3.19 -4.70
CA GLU A 18 -6.84 -2.10 -4.76
C GLU A 18 -6.12 -2.01 -6.10
N ILE A 19 -5.70 -3.14 -6.65
CA ILE A 19 -4.90 -3.19 -7.88
C ILE A 19 -5.79 -3.22 -9.13
N CYS A 20 -6.84 -4.05 -9.10
CA CYS A 20 -7.68 -4.31 -10.27
C CYS A 20 -8.96 -3.49 -10.29
N GLY A 21 -9.26 -2.73 -9.24
CA GLY A 21 -10.48 -1.94 -9.13
C GLY A 21 -11.75 -2.79 -8.98
N LYS A 22 -11.61 -4.07 -8.63
CA LYS A 22 -12.74 -4.97 -8.45
C LYS A 22 -13.46 -4.65 -7.15
N GLU A 23 -14.81 -4.63 -7.18
CA GLU A 23 -15.60 -4.43 -5.98
C GLU A 23 -15.35 -5.54 -4.96
N LEU A 24 -15.27 -5.14 -3.68
CA LEU A 24 -15.13 -6.09 -2.59
C LEU A 24 -16.46 -6.82 -2.34
N ASP A 25 -16.37 -8.13 -2.14
CA ASP A 25 -17.50 -8.93 -1.69
C ASP A 25 -17.70 -8.66 -0.18
N GLU A 26 -18.84 -8.07 0.18
CA GLU A 26 -19.19 -7.76 1.56
C GLU A 26 -19.13 -9.00 2.47
N LYS A 27 -19.42 -10.19 1.95
CA LYS A 27 -19.35 -11.43 2.71
C LYS A 27 -17.95 -11.72 3.23
N ASN A 28 -16.92 -11.35 2.50
CA ASN A 28 -15.54 -11.55 2.92
C ASN A 28 -15.12 -10.55 4.00
N LEU A 29 -15.86 -9.45 4.17
CA LEU A 29 -15.56 -8.39 5.13
C LEU A 29 -16.36 -8.50 6.44
N ASP A 30 -17.44 -9.28 6.45
CA ASP A 30 -18.35 -9.37 7.61
C ASP A 30 -17.69 -9.99 8.85
N ASP A 31 -16.63 -10.77 8.68
CA ASP A 31 -15.93 -11.48 9.75
C ASP A 31 -14.52 -10.94 10.03
N LEU A 32 -14.32 -9.63 9.91
CA LEU A 32 -13.04 -9.00 10.23
C LEU A 32 -12.86 -8.84 11.74
N SER A 33 -12.57 -9.94 12.41
CA SER A 33 -12.21 -9.93 13.82
C SER A 33 -10.82 -9.32 14.03
N ASN A 34 -10.51 -8.91 15.26
CA ASN A 34 -9.17 -8.43 15.60
C ASN A 34 -8.10 -9.48 15.29
N GLU A 35 -8.40 -10.75 15.51
CA GLU A 35 -7.50 -11.85 15.19
C GLU A 35 -7.20 -11.92 13.70
N THR A 36 -8.22 -11.82 12.86
CA THR A 36 -8.06 -11.78 11.40
C THR A 36 -7.21 -10.58 10.97
N MET A 37 -7.51 -9.41 11.52
CA MET A 37 -6.76 -8.19 11.23
C MET A 37 -5.29 -8.30 11.61
N GLU A 38 -4.98 -8.87 12.76
CA GLU A 38 -3.61 -9.08 13.20
C GLU A 38 -2.86 -10.09 12.34
N GLN A 39 -3.50 -11.19 12.00
CA GLN A 39 -2.91 -12.21 11.14
C GLN A 39 -2.65 -11.65 9.74
N LEU A 40 -3.62 -10.92 9.19
CA LEU A 40 -3.50 -10.23 7.91
C LEU A 40 -2.33 -9.23 7.93
N TYR A 41 -2.19 -8.46 9.00
CA TYR A 41 -1.08 -7.53 9.16
C TYR A 41 0.29 -8.23 9.16
N LYS A 42 0.41 -9.33 9.90
CA LYS A 42 1.67 -10.09 9.96
C LYS A 42 2.07 -10.62 8.58
N ILE A 43 1.12 -11.18 7.85
CA ILE A 43 1.36 -11.72 6.51
C ILE A 43 1.78 -10.59 5.55
N THR A 44 1.01 -9.51 5.52
CA THR A 44 1.24 -8.42 4.59
C THR A 44 2.53 -7.65 4.89
N LYS A 45 2.87 -7.49 6.17
CA LYS A 45 4.11 -6.84 6.56
C LYS A 45 5.33 -7.68 6.16
N SER A 46 5.28 -9.01 6.32
CA SER A 46 6.37 -9.88 5.93
C SER A 46 6.62 -9.91 4.43
N HIS A 47 5.62 -9.57 3.62
CA HIS A 47 5.72 -9.48 2.16
C HIS A 47 5.80 -8.04 1.64
N ASP A 48 5.96 -7.07 2.52
CA ASP A 48 6.06 -5.64 2.19
C ASP A 48 4.86 -5.07 1.42
N ILE A 49 3.66 -5.61 1.68
CA ILE A 49 2.41 -5.14 1.05
C ILE A 49 1.38 -4.62 2.08
N ALA A 50 1.80 -4.40 3.32
CA ALA A 50 0.90 -3.91 4.37
C ALA A 50 0.30 -2.54 4.03
N HIS A 51 1.06 -1.66 3.39
CA HIS A 51 0.57 -0.35 2.95
C HIS A 51 -0.52 -0.46 1.88
N LEU A 52 -0.42 -1.42 0.99
CA LEU A 52 -1.42 -1.69 -0.05
C LEU A 52 -2.74 -2.14 0.56
N VAL A 53 -2.68 -3.06 1.51
CA VAL A 53 -3.86 -3.55 2.24
C VAL A 53 -4.43 -2.45 3.12
N ALA A 54 -3.58 -1.63 3.75
CA ALA A 54 -4.03 -0.48 4.54
C ALA A 54 -4.83 0.51 3.67
N SER A 55 -4.37 0.78 2.45
CA SER A 55 -5.09 1.62 1.50
C SER A 55 -6.47 1.05 1.17
N ALA A 56 -6.54 -0.24 0.87
CA ALA A 56 -7.81 -0.92 0.58
C ALA A 56 -8.78 -0.87 1.77
N LEU A 57 -8.28 -1.14 2.97
CA LEU A 57 -9.10 -1.09 4.19
C LEU A 57 -9.60 0.32 4.47
N ASN A 58 -8.76 1.32 4.26
CA ASN A 58 -9.14 2.72 4.48
C ASN A 58 -10.22 3.16 3.49
N LYS A 59 -10.14 2.77 2.25
CA LYS A 59 -11.16 3.07 1.24
C LYS A 59 -12.52 2.48 1.58
N GLN A 60 -12.53 1.34 2.27
CA GLN A 60 -13.75 0.70 2.76
C GLN A 60 -14.18 1.20 4.14
N LYS A 61 -13.47 2.17 4.71
CA LYS A 61 -13.72 2.75 6.04
C LYS A 61 -13.69 1.69 7.15
N LEU A 62 -12.84 0.70 7.01
CA LEU A 62 -12.70 -0.40 7.97
C LEU A 62 -11.62 -0.13 9.03
N LEU A 63 -10.82 0.93 8.88
CA LEU A 63 -9.83 1.32 9.86
C LEU A 63 -10.47 2.25 10.89
N ILE A 64 -10.56 1.79 12.12
CA ILE A 64 -11.09 2.53 13.26
C ILE A 64 -9.93 2.94 14.18
N LYS A 65 -10.24 3.63 15.31
CA LYS A 65 -9.21 4.09 16.24
C LYS A 65 -8.82 2.99 17.23
N ASP A 66 -8.37 1.84 16.73
CA ASP A 66 -7.80 0.80 17.56
C ASP A 66 -6.32 0.61 17.24
N GLU A 67 -5.64 -0.22 18.04
CA GLU A 67 -4.20 -0.42 17.94
C GLU A 67 -3.78 -1.01 16.60
N ILE A 68 -4.50 -2.01 16.11
CA ILE A 68 -4.15 -2.68 14.83
C ILE A 68 -4.41 -1.76 13.63
N SER A 69 -5.48 -0.98 13.66
CA SER A 69 -5.76 -0.01 12.60
C SER A 69 -4.69 1.07 12.52
N GLN A 70 -4.17 1.50 13.67
CA GLN A 70 -3.05 2.45 13.71
C GLN A 70 -1.78 1.88 13.07
N LYS A 71 -1.52 0.60 13.24
CA LYS A 71 -0.39 -0.07 12.58
C LYS A 71 -0.52 -0.05 11.06
N TYR A 72 -1.72 -0.32 10.53
CA TYR A 72 -2.00 -0.22 9.10
C TYR A 72 -1.84 1.21 8.59
N GLN A 73 -2.39 2.17 9.29
CA GLN A 73 -2.28 3.59 8.93
C GLN A 73 -0.83 4.04 8.88
N LYS A 74 -0.02 3.60 9.85
CA LYS A 74 1.40 3.90 9.87
C LYS A 74 2.13 3.35 8.64
N GLN A 75 1.84 2.12 8.22
CA GLN A 75 2.43 1.54 7.02
C GLN A 75 2.05 2.32 5.76
N TRP A 76 0.79 2.74 5.66
CA TRP A 76 0.34 3.56 4.54
C TRP A 76 1.04 4.93 4.53
N MET A 77 1.10 5.60 5.66
CA MET A 77 1.78 6.89 5.78
C MET A 77 3.28 6.79 5.46
N MET A 78 3.94 5.72 5.88
CA MET A 78 5.33 5.47 5.54
C MET A 78 5.54 5.27 4.04
N ALA A 79 4.60 4.60 3.36
CA ALA A 79 4.66 4.42 1.91
C ALA A 79 4.50 5.76 1.18
N VAL A 80 3.55 6.59 1.59
CA VAL A 80 3.37 7.94 1.05
C VAL A 80 4.62 8.78 1.28
N TYR A 81 5.18 8.75 2.48
CA TYR A 81 6.39 9.49 2.80
C TYR A 81 7.58 9.07 1.91
N ARG A 82 7.80 7.75 1.74
CA ARG A 82 8.86 7.24 0.87
C ARG A 82 8.66 7.68 -0.58
N TYR A 83 7.44 7.62 -1.06
CA TYR A 83 7.10 8.08 -2.41
C TYR A 83 7.45 9.56 -2.61
N GLU A 84 6.99 10.41 -1.70
CA GLU A 84 7.23 11.85 -1.77
C GLU A 84 8.73 12.18 -1.63
N LYS A 85 9.43 11.48 -0.73
CA LYS A 85 10.86 11.66 -0.54
C LYS A 85 11.67 11.29 -1.78
N ILE A 86 11.35 10.18 -2.42
CA ILE A 86 12.02 9.74 -3.63
C ILE A 86 11.78 10.72 -4.77
N ASN A 87 10.55 11.20 -4.93
CA ASN A 87 10.23 12.22 -5.93
C ASN A 87 10.98 13.53 -5.69
N TYR A 88 11.06 13.96 -4.44
CA TYR A 88 11.81 15.16 -4.05
C TYR A 88 13.30 15.01 -4.38
N GLU A 89 13.91 13.89 -4.00
CA GLU A 89 15.33 13.63 -4.26
C GLU A 89 15.62 13.48 -5.76
N LEU A 90 14.73 12.84 -6.50
CA LEU A 90 14.87 12.73 -7.95
C LEU A 90 14.86 14.10 -8.63
N LYS A 91 13.93 14.96 -8.23
CA LYS A 91 13.88 16.33 -8.74
C LYS A 91 15.15 17.11 -8.39
N ARG A 92 15.61 17.00 -7.15
CA ARG A 92 16.82 17.69 -6.69
C ARG A 92 18.04 17.26 -7.49
N VAL A 93 18.24 15.97 -7.69
CA VAL A 93 19.35 15.44 -8.48
C VAL A 93 19.23 15.87 -9.94
N SER A 94 18.02 15.78 -10.51
CA SER A 94 17.78 16.21 -11.89
C SER A 94 18.11 17.68 -12.12
N ASP A 95 17.70 18.56 -11.19
CA ASP A 95 17.98 19.98 -11.27
C ASP A 95 19.50 20.28 -11.19
N ILE A 96 20.22 19.55 -10.33
CA ILE A 96 21.68 19.68 -10.21
C ILE A 96 22.36 19.29 -11.51
N LEU A 97 21.97 18.16 -12.11
CA LEU A 97 22.54 17.67 -13.36
C LEU A 97 22.26 18.64 -14.52
N GLU A 98 21.04 19.16 -14.62
CA GLU A 98 20.68 20.14 -15.65
C GLU A 98 21.49 21.44 -15.49
N ASN A 99 21.64 21.94 -14.27
CA ASN A 99 22.40 23.15 -13.99
C ASN A 99 23.89 23.02 -14.34
N HIS A 100 24.40 21.81 -14.38
CA HIS A 100 25.80 21.52 -14.75
C HIS A 100 25.94 21.07 -16.22
N GLY A 101 24.86 21.12 -17.00
CA GLY A 101 24.86 20.71 -18.40
C GLY A 101 25.08 19.21 -18.63
N ILE A 102 24.76 18.39 -17.62
CA ILE A 102 24.94 16.94 -17.70
C ILE A 102 23.64 16.31 -18.21
N ALA A 103 23.70 15.61 -19.34
CA ALA A 103 22.57 14.87 -19.85
C ALA A 103 22.33 13.61 -19.00
N PHE A 104 21.06 13.34 -18.67
CA PHE A 104 20.67 12.18 -17.88
C PHE A 104 19.33 11.62 -18.35
N LEU A 105 19.07 10.35 -18.01
CA LEU A 105 17.82 9.68 -18.36
C LEU A 105 17.31 8.88 -17.14
N PRO A 106 16.16 9.24 -16.55
CA PRO A 106 15.57 8.45 -15.47
C PRO A 106 15.03 7.12 -16.01
N LEU A 107 15.26 6.04 -15.27
CA LEU A 107 14.89 4.68 -15.68
C LEU A 107 13.98 4.00 -14.67
N LYS A 108 13.24 2.97 -15.14
CA LYS A 108 12.45 2.04 -14.34
C LYS A 108 11.41 2.75 -13.43
N GLY A 109 11.44 2.43 -12.14
CA GLY A 109 10.45 2.89 -11.17
C GLY A 109 10.30 4.39 -11.09
N SER A 110 11.37 5.17 -11.30
CA SER A 110 11.29 6.63 -11.29
C SER A 110 10.43 7.19 -12.41
N VAL A 111 10.36 6.50 -13.56
CA VAL A 111 9.50 6.85 -14.69
C VAL A 111 8.11 6.21 -14.55
N LEU A 112 8.06 4.92 -14.25
CA LEU A 112 6.81 4.14 -14.17
C LEU A 112 5.91 4.58 -13.02
N ARG A 113 6.49 5.13 -11.97
CA ARG A 113 5.76 5.58 -10.77
C ARG A 113 4.60 6.54 -11.08
N LYS A 114 4.75 7.34 -12.13
CA LYS A 114 3.71 8.29 -12.56
C LYS A 114 2.44 7.61 -13.08
N TYR A 115 2.56 6.36 -13.48
CA TYR A 115 1.44 5.60 -14.06
C TYR A 115 0.69 4.77 -13.03
N TYR A 116 1.18 4.70 -11.79
CA TYR A 116 0.49 4.00 -10.72
C TYR A 116 -0.54 4.91 -10.06
N PRO A 117 -1.75 4.40 -9.78
CA PRO A 117 -2.83 5.23 -9.22
C PRO A 117 -2.57 5.65 -7.77
N GLU A 118 -1.69 4.93 -7.05
CA GLU A 118 -1.42 5.16 -5.65
C GLU A 118 0.10 5.09 -5.37
N PRO A 119 0.59 5.75 -4.29
CA PRO A 119 2.01 5.84 -3.99
C PRO A 119 2.57 4.62 -3.25
N TRP A 120 2.60 3.46 -3.89
CA TRP A 120 3.23 2.28 -3.31
C TRP A 120 4.27 1.61 -4.21
#